data_6bd061141af511595ec808683c8513f2
#
_entry.id   6bd061141af511595ec808683c8513f2
#
_cell.length_a   1.000
_cell.length_b   1.000
_cell.length_c   1.000
_cell.angle_alpha   90.00
_cell.angle_beta   90.00
_cell.angle_gamma   90.00
#
_symmetry.space_group_name_H-M   'P 1'
#
loop_
_entity.id
_entity.type
_entity.pdbx_description
1 polymer ?
#
loop_
_entity_poly.entity_id
_entity_poly.type
_entity_poly.pdbx_seq_one_letter_code
_entity_poly.pdbx_strand_id
1 'polypeptide(L)'
;MKKGNVIKLVLLVALLCIGGTWWYFEVYRQDEPIIVEPDKEGILQEELALMGETLQSGIREIGELNTAEYFFTRSETVEDYKTFDFSSLGIDWQGKIPLTTNTFTYSYDGEIKAGIDFSDIEVKIDKENLTLTIVLPKAKILSSAVDPDSYKFYEIKNNILNPISPEAYAISFADLIHAEEERAVEKGLLDRAQKNAETVVKNFVRSTMTSSDYKVLIETVA
;
A
#
# COMPACT_ATOMS: atom_id res chain seq x y z
N MET A 1 -86.99 35.72 38.53
CA MET A 1 -86.48 34.56 37.74
C MET A 1 -86.64 33.32 38.64
N LYS A 2 -87.23 32.25 38.14
CA LYS A 2 -87.45 31.02 38.92
C LYS A 2 -86.08 30.31 39.09
N LYS A 3 -85.68 29.95 40.35
CA LYS A 3 -84.41 29.28 40.70
C LYS A 3 -84.09 28.11 39.75
N GLY A 4 -85.04 27.43 39.21
CA GLY A 4 -84.83 26.32 38.27
C GLY A 4 -84.25 26.67 36.91
N ASN A 5 -84.46 27.91 36.41
CA ASN A 5 -83.89 28.34 35.11
C ASN A 5 -82.43 28.74 35.24
N VAL A 6 -82.04 29.23 36.41
CA VAL A 6 -80.63 29.54 36.66
C VAL A 6 -79.76 28.29 36.76
N ILE A 7 -80.31 27.22 37.41
CA ILE A 7 -79.63 25.93 37.51
C ILE A 7 -79.46 25.30 36.12
N LYS A 8 -80.45 25.38 35.29
CA LYS A 8 -80.39 24.84 33.90
C LYS A 8 -79.39 25.62 33.06
N LEU A 9 -79.26 26.95 33.23
CA LEU A 9 -78.32 27.80 32.50
C LEU A 9 -76.88 27.47 32.93
N VAL A 10 -76.68 27.29 34.24
CA VAL A 10 -75.32 26.93 34.77
C VAL A 10 -74.89 25.55 34.30
N LEU A 11 -75.79 24.55 34.28
CA LEU A 11 -75.49 23.22 33.75
C LEU A 11 -75.18 23.26 32.23
N LEU A 12 -75.87 24.08 31.45
CA LEU A 12 -75.64 24.20 30.02
C LEU A 12 -74.27 24.86 29.74
N VAL A 13 -73.89 25.87 30.47
CA VAL A 13 -72.58 26.50 30.37
C VAL A 13 -71.48 25.53 30.79
N ALA A 14 -71.67 24.77 31.85
CA ALA A 14 -70.71 23.74 32.28
C ALA A 14 -70.50 22.67 31.18
N LEU A 15 -71.59 22.19 30.57
CA LEU A 15 -71.47 21.24 29.44
C LEU A 15 -70.77 21.80 28.23
N LEU A 16 -71.04 23.08 27.91
CA LEU A 16 -70.31 23.76 26.80
C LEU A 16 -68.82 23.94 27.12
N CYS A 17 -68.48 24.24 28.36
CA CYS A 17 -67.07 24.35 28.77
C CYS A 17 -66.37 22.99 28.72
N ILE A 18 -66.99 21.90 29.19
CA ILE A 18 -66.45 20.56 29.14
C ILE A 18 -66.33 20.07 27.69
N GLY A 19 -67.34 20.28 26.88
CA GLY A 19 -67.32 19.93 25.45
C GLY A 19 -66.29 20.75 24.65
N GLY A 20 -66.17 22.06 24.95
CA GLY A 20 -65.18 22.94 24.34
C GLY A 20 -63.77 22.59 24.71
N THR A 21 -63.51 22.25 25.98
CA THR A 21 -62.17 21.79 26.42
C THR A 21 -61.81 20.43 25.84
N TRP A 22 -62.79 19.51 25.74
CA TRP A 22 -62.55 18.21 25.13
C TRP A 22 -62.26 18.33 23.64
N TRP A 23 -63.12 19.16 22.93
CA TRP A 23 -62.90 19.47 21.48
C TRP A 23 -61.59 20.19 21.24
N TYR A 24 -61.21 21.14 22.10
CA TYR A 24 -59.92 21.82 22.03
C TYR A 24 -58.75 20.84 22.18
N PHE A 25 -58.81 19.94 23.14
CA PHE A 25 -57.80 18.89 23.36
C PHE A 25 -57.72 17.90 22.19
N GLU A 26 -58.88 17.56 21.56
CA GLU A 26 -58.89 16.62 20.44
C GLU A 26 -58.40 17.27 19.14
N VAL A 27 -58.74 18.50 18.87
CA VAL A 27 -58.39 19.25 17.64
C VAL A 27 -56.99 19.83 17.72
N TYR A 28 -56.53 20.27 18.90
CA TYR A 28 -55.20 20.80 19.14
C TYR A 28 -54.25 19.80 19.79
N ARG A 29 -54.60 18.54 19.85
CA ARG A 29 -53.63 17.48 20.04
C ARG A 29 -52.73 17.50 18.81
N GLN A 30 -51.72 18.38 18.85
CA GLN A 30 -50.63 18.30 17.89
C GLN A 30 -50.07 16.90 18.06
N ASP A 31 -50.15 16.08 16.99
CA ASP A 31 -49.31 14.91 16.89
C ASP A 31 -47.92 15.40 17.17
N GLU A 32 -47.36 15.05 18.33
CA GLU A 32 -45.95 15.34 18.58
C GLU A 32 -45.20 14.79 17.36
N PRO A 33 -44.37 15.59 16.69
CA PRO A 33 -43.63 15.07 15.58
C PRO A 33 -42.90 13.81 16.09
N ILE A 34 -43.13 12.69 15.43
CA ILE A 34 -42.34 11.49 15.67
C ILE A 34 -40.90 11.90 15.33
N ILE A 35 -40.14 12.29 16.36
CA ILE A 35 -38.70 12.47 16.23
C ILE A 35 -38.20 11.04 16.06
N VAL A 36 -38.07 10.61 14.81
CA VAL A 36 -37.28 9.44 14.47
C VAL A 36 -35.87 9.86 14.84
N GLU A 37 -35.40 9.42 16.00
CA GLU A 37 -33.99 9.55 16.32
C GLU A 37 -33.25 8.89 15.16
N PRO A 38 -32.32 9.62 14.51
CA PRO A 38 -31.55 9.03 13.42
C PRO A 38 -30.86 7.78 13.96
N ASP A 39 -31.03 6.69 13.24
CA ASP A 39 -30.34 5.43 13.50
C ASP A 39 -28.82 5.69 13.40
N LYS A 40 -28.22 6.02 14.55
CA LYS A 40 -26.80 6.33 14.63
C LYS A 40 -25.94 5.19 14.10
N GLU A 41 -26.39 3.95 14.31
CA GLU A 41 -25.69 2.76 13.88
C GLU A 41 -25.74 2.60 12.35
N GLY A 42 -26.89 2.84 11.73
CA GLY A 42 -27.04 2.84 10.28
C GLY A 42 -26.22 3.95 9.60
N ILE A 43 -26.22 5.15 10.17
CA ILE A 43 -25.43 6.28 9.67
C ILE A 43 -23.94 5.97 9.74
N LEU A 44 -23.46 5.42 10.85
CA LEU A 44 -22.05 5.04 11.03
C LEU A 44 -21.62 3.93 10.04
N GLN A 45 -22.51 2.97 9.75
CA GLN A 45 -22.24 1.90 8.79
C GLN A 45 -22.13 2.43 7.36
N GLU A 46 -22.97 3.40 6.98
CA GLU A 46 -22.93 4.03 5.65
C GLU A 46 -21.69 4.92 5.50
N GLU A 47 -21.36 5.71 6.52
CA GLU A 47 -20.17 6.54 6.56
C GLU A 47 -18.90 5.69 6.46
N LEU A 48 -18.82 4.56 7.17
CA LEU A 48 -17.72 3.62 7.10
C LEU A 48 -17.54 3.03 5.69
N ALA A 49 -18.65 2.70 5.02
CA ALA A 49 -18.61 2.18 3.66
C ALA A 49 -18.03 3.21 2.67
N LEU A 50 -18.52 4.45 2.72
CA LEU A 50 -18.04 5.54 1.88
C LEU A 50 -16.56 5.87 2.15
N MET A 51 -16.16 5.84 3.40
CA MET A 51 -14.78 6.05 3.81
C MET A 51 -13.86 4.95 3.27
N GLY A 52 -14.28 3.69 3.36
CA GLY A 52 -13.53 2.55 2.83
C GLY A 52 -13.29 2.66 1.32
N GLU A 53 -14.31 3.03 0.55
CA GLU A 53 -14.18 3.25 -0.90
C GLU A 53 -13.24 4.44 -1.21
N THR A 54 -13.35 5.51 -0.44
CA THR A 54 -12.50 6.70 -0.60
C THR A 54 -11.04 6.37 -0.28
N LEU A 55 -10.78 5.64 0.78
CA LEU A 55 -9.44 5.19 1.15
C LEU A 55 -8.85 4.25 0.09
N GLN A 56 -9.64 3.27 -0.38
CA GLN A 56 -9.18 2.33 -1.39
C GLN A 56 -8.82 3.04 -2.71
N SER A 57 -9.66 3.96 -3.17
CA SER A 57 -9.39 4.72 -4.40
C SER A 57 -8.18 5.64 -4.24
N GLY A 58 -8.09 6.36 -3.12
CA GLY A 58 -6.97 7.27 -2.85
C GLY A 58 -5.63 6.56 -2.71
N ILE A 59 -5.60 5.38 -2.09
CA ILE A 59 -4.37 4.60 -1.97
C ILE A 59 -3.98 3.98 -3.33
N ARG A 60 -4.95 3.48 -4.10
CA ARG A 60 -4.69 2.94 -5.45
C ARG A 60 -4.14 3.99 -6.42
N GLU A 61 -4.55 5.25 -6.28
CA GLU A 61 -4.07 6.35 -7.11
C GLU A 61 -2.57 6.63 -6.90
N ILE A 62 -2.00 6.25 -5.74
CA ILE A 62 -0.57 6.36 -5.47
C ILE A 62 0.24 5.44 -6.41
N GLY A 63 -0.33 4.28 -6.80
CA GLY A 63 0.36 3.29 -7.61
C GLY A 63 1.48 2.60 -6.83
N GLU A 64 2.69 2.60 -7.38
CA GLU A 64 3.87 2.05 -6.70
C GLU A 64 4.47 3.05 -5.73
N LEU A 65 4.74 2.62 -4.50
CA LEU A 65 5.41 3.42 -3.47
C LEU A 65 6.74 2.76 -3.07
N ASN A 66 7.84 3.45 -3.40
CA ASN A 66 9.15 3.11 -2.88
C ASN A 66 9.21 3.46 -1.38
N THR A 67 9.45 2.45 -0.55
CA THR A 67 9.46 2.61 0.91
C THR A 67 10.79 2.23 1.55
N ALA A 68 11.71 1.60 0.81
CA ALA A 68 13.06 1.32 1.26
C ALA A 68 14.05 1.31 0.09
N GLU A 69 15.27 1.75 0.35
CA GLU A 69 16.37 1.80 -0.61
C GLU A 69 17.60 1.09 -0.04
N TYR A 70 18.35 0.47 -0.94
CA TYR A 70 19.63 -0.16 -0.66
C TYR A 70 20.66 0.36 -1.64
N PHE A 71 21.62 1.12 -1.14
CA PHE A 71 22.75 1.62 -1.93
C PHE A 71 23.94 0.67 -1.75
N PHE A 72 24.65 0.43 -2.84
CA PHE A 72 25.84 -0.39 -2.83
C PHE A 72 26.95 0.17 -3.70
N THR A 73 28.18 -0.10 -3.28
CA THR A 73 29.39 0.09 -4.09
C THR A 73 30.06 -1.27 -4.22
N ARG A 74 30.39 -1.67 -5.44
CA ARG A 74 31.06 -2.93 -5.72
C ARG A 74 32.34 -2.71 -6.51
N SER A 75 33.27 -3.60 -6.27
CA SER A 75 34.48 -3.72 -7.08
C SER A 75 34.62 -5.17 -7.49
N GLU A 76 34.71 -5.40 -8.77
CA GLU A 76 34.81 -6.72 -9.37
C GLU A 76 36.04 -6.84 -10.21
N THR A 77 36.68 -8.02 -10.17
CA THR A 77 37.78 -8.35 -11.06
C THR A 77 37.32 -9.46 -12.00
N VAL A 78 37.35 -9.15 -13.28
CA VAL A 78 36.92 -10.09 -14.33
C VAL A 78 38.16 -10.60 -15.04
N GLU A 79 38.25 -11.93 -15.18
CA GLU A 79 39.24 -12.59 -16.03
C GLU A 79 38.51 -13.13 -17.27
N ASP A 80 38.89 -12.68 -18.44
CA ASP A 80 38.45 -13.18 -19.74
C ASP A 80 39.59 -13.91 -20.43
N TYR A 81 39.38 -15.13 -20.89
CA TYR A 81 40.37 -15.95 -21.57
C TYR A 81 39.74 -16.84 -22.63
N LYS A 82 40.51 -17.13 -23.67
CA LYS A 82 40.10 -18.13 -24.67
C LYS A 82 40.42 -19.54 -24.18
N THR A 83 39.49 -20.45 -24.43
CA THR A 83 39.64 -21.89 -24.18
C THR A 83 39.85 -22.61 -25.50
N PHE A 84 40.64 -23.66 -25.47
CA PHE A 84 40.73 -24.62 -26.55
C PHE A 84 39.95 -25.86 -26.15
N ASP A 85 39.03 -26.28 -27.03
CA ASP A 85 38.20 -27.46 -26.83
C ASP A 85 38.65 -28.55 -27.81
N PHE A 86 39.16 -29.66 -27.26
CA PHE A 86 39.63 -30.82 -28.00
C PHE A 86 38.55 -31.91 -28.21
N SER A 87 37.29 -31.63 -27.83
CA SER A 87 36.19 -32.59 -27.92
C SER A 87 35.96 -33.06 -29.36
N SER A 88 36.20 -32.22 -30.36
CA SER A 88 36.15 -32.57 -31.78
C SER A 88 37.19 -33.60 -32.21
N LEU A 89 38.23 -33.80 -31.42
CA LEU A 89 39.31 -34.82 -31.62
C LEU A 89 39.12 -36.05 -30.73
N GLY A 90 37.95 -36.16 -30.03
CA GLY A 90 37.65 -37.26 -29.14
C GLY A 90 38.40 -37.20 -27.79
N ILE A 91 38.97 -36.03 -27.46
CA ILE A 91 39.69 -35.80 -26.20
C ILE A 91 38.83 -34.88 -25.32
N ASP A 92 38.32 -35.40 -24.24
CA ASP A 92 37.57 -34.63 -23.24
C ASP A 92 38.51 -33.79 -22.36
N TRP A 93 39.09 -32.76 -22.98
CA TRP A 93 39.97 -31.80 -22.33
C TRP A 93 39.77 -30.38 -22.84
N GLN A 94 39.51 -29.47 -21.93
CA GLN A 94 39.44 -28.04 -22.16
C GLN A 94 40.58 -27.34 -21.40
N GLY A 95 41.33 -26.50 -22.06
CA GLY A 95 42.42 -25.74 -21.46
C GLY A 95 42.42 -24.29 -21.82
N LYS A 96 42.96 -23.46 -20.91
CA LYS A 96 43.17 -22.04 -21.18
C LYS A 96 44.27 -21.90 -22.22
N ILE A 97 44.07 -21.07 -23.25
CA ILE A 97 45.13 -20.72 -24.22
C ILE A 97 46.09 -19.74 -23.58
N PRO A 98 47.38 -20.07 -23.50
CA PRO A 98 48.39 -19.14 -22.96
C PRO A 98 48.34 -17.80 -23.70
N LEU A 99 48.62 -16.69 -23.02
CA LEU A 99 48.70 -15.34 -23.57
C LEU A 99 47.35 -14.80 -24.12
N THR A 100 46.21 -15.36 -23.71
CA THR A 100 44.89 -14.84 -24.03
C THR A 100 44.10 -14.31 -22.84
N THR A 101 44.68 -14.39 -21.64
CA THR A 101 43.97 -13.93 -20.41
C THR A 101 44.01 -12.41 -20.32
N ASN A 102 42.87 -11.80 -20.31
CA ASN A 102 42.65 -10.40 -19.93
C ASN A 102 42.18 -10.35 -18.48
N THR A 103 42.62 -9.36 -17.77
CA THR A 103 42.16 -9.09 -16.41
C THR A 103 41.82 -7.60 -16.32
N PHE A 104 40.63 -7.30 -15.84
CA PHE A 104 40.24 -5.92 -15.55
C PHE A 104 39.50 -5.84 -14.22
N THR A 105 39.82 -4.81 -13.46
CA THR A 105 39.15 -4.50 -12.19
C THR A 105 38.41 -3.20 -12.36
N TYR A 106 37.15 -3.20 -12.01
CA TYR A 106 36.29 -2.02 -12.04
C TYR A 106 35.45 -1.91 -10.77
N SER A 107 35.04 -0.70 -10.45
CA SER A 107 34.01 -0.47 -9.42
C SER A 107 32.84 0.30 -9.99
N TYR A 108 31.71 0.13 -9.35
CA TYR A 108 30.47 0.82 -9.69
C TYR A 108 29.60 0.98 -8.46
N ASP A 109 28.74 2.00 -8.51
CA ASP A 109 27.73 2.27 -7.51
C ASP A 109 26.34 1.93 -8.07
N GLY A 110 25.42 1.54 -7.20
CA GLY A 110 24.06 1.25 -7.61
C GLY A 110 23.07 1.37 -6.48
N GLU A 111 21.80 1.33 -6.85
CA GLU A 111 20.68 1.39 -5.93
C GLU A 111 19.63 0.33 -6.27
N ILE A 112 18.99 -0.21 -5.23
CA ILE A 112 17.85 -1.11 -5.33
C ILE A 112 16.72 -0.51 -4.51
N LYS A 113 15.58 -0.30 -5.15
CA LYS A 113 14.38 0.24 -4.52
C LYS A 113 13.36 -0.86 -4.30
N ALA A 114 12.83 -0.93 -3.09
CA ALA A 114 11.77 -1.86 -2.72
C ALA A 114 10.58 -1.12 -2.14
N GLY A 115 9.40 -1.66 -2.36
CA GLY A 115 8.17 -1.05 -1.90
C GLY A 115 6.97 -1.92 -2.18
N ILE A 116 5.79 -1.30 -2.14
CA ILE A 116 4.50 -1.93 -2.37
C ILE A 116 3.85 -1.34 -3.61
N ASP A 117 3.20 -2.21 -4.38
CA ASP A 117 2.31 -1.85 -5.45
C ASP A 117 0.89 -1.74 -4.88
N PHE A 118 0.42 -0.52 -4.72
CA PHE A 118 -0.89 -0.26 -4.13
C PHE A 118 -2.07 -0.50 -5.08
N SER A 119 -1.82 -0.81 -6.35
CA SER A 119 -2.89 -1.24 -7.26
C SER A 119 -3.60 -2.50 -6.77
N ASP A 120 -2.87 -3.34 -6.04
CA ASP A 120 -3.34 -4.62 -5.49
C ASP A 120 -3.90 -4.50 -4.05
N ILE A 121 -4.05 -3.29 -3.52
CA ILE A 121 -4.57 -3.08 -2.16
C ILE A 121 -6.06 -3.44 -2.10
N GLU A 122 -6.46 -4.12 -1.03
CA GLU A 122 -7.85 -4.41 -0.71
C GLU A 122 -8.26 -3.73 0.59
N VAL A 123 -9.46 -3.14 0.60
CA VAL A 123 -10.10 -2.61 1.80
C VAL A 123 -11.36 -3.41 2.09
N LYS A 124 -11.39 -4.11 3.21
CA LYS A 124 -12.51 -4.91 3.68
C LYS A 124 -13.25 -4.16 4.78
N ILE A 125 -14.57 -4.10 4.65
CA ILE A 125 -15.45 -3.36 5.56
C ILE A 125 -16.32 -4.34 6.30
N ASP A 126 -16.23 -4.37 7.61
CA ASP A 126 -17.14 -5.08 8.51
C ASP A 126 -18.06 -4.05 9.18
N LYS A 127 -19.28 -3.98 8.68
CA LYS A 127 -20.29 -3.02 9.14
C LYS A 127 -20.85 -3.37 10.52
N GLU A 128 -20.87 -4.66 10.88
CA GLU A 128 -21.42 -5.12 12.17
C GLU A 128 -20.46 -4.76 13.31
N ASN A 129 -19.15 -4.90 13.08
CA ASN A 129 -18.13 -4.62 14.09
C ASN A 129 -17.48 -3.23 13.92
N LEU A 130 -17.98 -2.40 13.00
CA LEU A 130 -17.42 -1.08 12.65
C LEU A 130 -15.92 -1.15 12.43
N THR A 131 -15.48 -2.15 11.66
CA THR A 131 -14.05 -2.43 11.42
C THR A 131 -13.69 -2.28 9.94
N LEU A 132 -12.62 -1.56 9.69
CA LEU A 132 -12.00 -1.40 8.37
C LEU A 132 -10.68 -2.18 8.36
N THR A 133 -10.55 -3.19 7.52
CA THR A 133 -9.31 -3.96 7.36
C THR A 133 -8.66 -3.62 6.03
N ILE A 134 -7.45 -3.08 6.08
CA ILE A 134 -6.64 -2.76 4.92
C ILE A 134 -5.65 -3.89 4.72
N VAL A 135 -5.75 -4.58 3.59
CA VAL A 135 -4.87 -5.70 3.23
C VAL A 135 -3.81 -5.20 2.28
N LEU A 136 -2.56 -5.17 2.75
CA LEU A 136 -1.40 -4.74 1.98
C LEU A 136 -0.79 -5.92 1.23
N PRO A 137 -0.42 -5.75 -0.05
CA PRO A 137 0.41 -6.73 -0.75
C PRO A 137 1.81 -6.82 -0.14
N LYS A 138 2.52 -7.90 -0.45
CA LYS A 138 3.91 -8.05 -0.02
C LYS A 138 4.81 -7.05 -0.74
N ALA A 139 5.80 -6.55 -0.01
CA ALA A 139 6.83 -5.72 -0.59
C ALA A 139 7.64 -6.50 -1.64
N LYS A 140 7.95 -5.84 -2.74
CA LYS A 140 8.75 -6.37 -3.85
C LYS A 140 9.86 -5.38 -4.23
N ILE A 141 10.85 -5.86 -4.96
CA ILE A 141 11.79 -4.97 -5.64
C ILE A 141 11.02 -4.27 -6.75
N LEU A 142 11.08 -2.94 -6.76
CA LEU A 142 10.44 -2.09 -7.74
C LEU A 142 11.39 -1.68 -8.86
N SER A 143 12.65 -1.43 -8.51
CA SER A 143 13.68 -1.10 -9.49
C SER A 143 15.07 -1.41 -8.95
N SER A 144 15.97 -1.74 -9.88
CA SER A 144 17.39 -1.94 -9.63
C SER A 144 18.18 -1.20 -10.70
N ALA A 145 19.08 -0.35 -10.30
CA ALA A 145 19.85 0.48 -11.22
C ALA A 145 21.31 0.55 -10.79
N VAL A 146 22.19 0.60 -11.77
CA VAL A 146 23.60 0.93 -11.61
C VAL A 146 23.81 2.33 -12.18
N ASP A 147 24.53 3.17 -11.45
CA ASP A 147 24.88 4.50 -11.91
C ASP A 147 25.94 4.40 -13.02
N PRO A 148 25.60 4.75 -14.27
CA PRO A 148 26.53 4.64 -15.37
C PRO A 148 27.73 5.60 -15.27
N ASP A 149 27.62 6.67 -14.51
CA ASP A 149 28.67 7.64 -14.31
C ASP A 149 29.64 7.25 -13.17
N SER A 150 29.29 6.22 -12.40
CA SER A 150 30.08 5.75 -11.26
C SER A 150 31.20 4.79 -11.61
N TYR A 151 31.23 4.28 -12.86
CA TYR A 151 32.23 3.30 -13.27
C TYR A 151 33.66 3.85 -13.20
N LYS A 152 34.52 3.12 -12.46
CA LYS A 152 35.95 3.39 -12.36
C LYS A 152 36.72 2.13 -12.68
N PHE A 153 37.59 2.23 -13.67
CA PHE A 153 38.48 1.14 -14.05
C PHE A 153 39.83 1.34 -13.37
N TYR A 154 40.30 0.34 -12.63
CA TYR A 154 41.56 0.42 -11.86
C TYR A 154 42.71 -0.26 -12.55
N GLU A 155 42.48 -1.42 -13.17
CA GLU A 155 43.52 -2.16 -13.85
C GLU A 155 42.95 -2.80 -15.13
N ILE A 156 43.63 -2.62 -16.24
CA ILE A 156 43.25 -3.22 -17.52
C ILE A 156 44.49 -3.90 -18.08
N LYS A 157 44.52 -5.23 -18.07
CA LYS A 157 45.54 -6.00 -18.77
C LYS A 157 44.90 -6.55 -20.05
N ASN A 158 45.14 -5.84 -21.16
CA ASN A 158 44.68 -6.28 -22.47
C ASN A 158 45.72 -7.16 -23.13
N ASN A 159 45.25 -8.29 -23.65
CA ASN A 159 46.08 -9.16 -24.48
C ASN A 159 45.69 -8.99 -25.95
N ILE A 160 46.68 -8.82 -26.80
CA ILE A 160 46.52 -8.58 -28.26
C ILE A 160 45.77 -9.76 -28.92
N LEU A 161 45.91 -10.98 -28.37
CA LEU A 161 45.27 -12.19 -28.88
C LEU A 161 43.84 -12.40 -28.46
N ASN A 162 43.32 -11.58 -27.54
CA ASN A 162 41.96 -11.64 -27.05
C ASN A 162 41.41 -10.24 -26.73
N PRO A 163 41.04 -9.42 -27.74
CA PRO A 163 40.43 -8.12 -27.45
C PRO A 163 39.11 -8.31 -26.69
N ILE A 164 38.93 -7.55 -25.63
CA ILE A 164 37.71 -7.58 -24.79
C ILE A 164 36.56 -7.05 -25.64
N SER A 165 35.44 -7.82 -25.69
CA SER A 165 34.27 -7.40 -26.45
C SER A 165 33.26 -6.64 -25.56
N PRO A 166 32.51 -5.66 -26.11
CA PRO A 166 31.44 -4.98 -25.37
C PRO A 166 30.34 -5.95 -24.87
N GLU A 167 30.10 -7.04 -25.58
CA GLU A 167 29.11 -8.05 -25.20
C GLU A 167 29.49 -8.79 -23.93
N ALA A 168 30.80 -9.06 -23.72
CA ALA A 168 31.30 -9.70 -22.50
C ALA A 168 31.02 -8.84 -21.25
N TYR A 169 31.05 -7.51 -21.39
CA TYR A 169 30.67 -6.60 -20.31
C TYR A 169 29.16 -6.64 -20.03
N ALA A 170 28.32 -6.62 -21.07
CA ALA A 170 26.86 -6.54 -20.90
C ALA A 170 26.27 -7.75 -20.17
N ILE A 171 26.75 -8.94 -20.43
CA ILE A 171 26.31 -10.18 -19.77
C ILE A 171 26.67 -10.14 -18.27
N SER A 172 27.85 -9.64 -17.94
CA SER A 172 28.32 -9.54 -16.56
C SER A 172 27.44 -8.60 -15.71
N PHE A 173 26.89 -7.52 -16.29
CA PHE A 173 26.08 -6.56 -15.53
C PHE A 173 24.74 -7.09 -15.08
N ALA A 174 24.05 -7.87 -15.91
CA ALA A 174 22.76 -8.47 -15.53
C ALA A 174 22.93 -9.44 -14.36
N ASP A 175 23.95 -10.27 -14.41
CA ASP A 175 24.26 -11.22 -13.32
C ASP A 175 24.66 -10.51 -12.03
N LEU A 176 25.39 -9.40 -12.13
CA LEU A 176 25.81 -8.58 -10.98
C LEU A 176 24.63 -7.89 -10.30
N ILE A 177 23.68 -7.32 -11.08
CA ILE A 177 22.48 -6.70 -10.52
C ILE A 177 21.66 -7.76 -9.76
N HIS A 178 21.48 -8.94 -10.36
CA HIS A 178 20.73 -10.02 -9.72
C HIS A 178 21.37 -10.48 -8.40
N ALA A 179 22.70 -10.62 -8.39
CA ALA A 179 23.43 -10.95 -7.16
C ALA A 179 23.30 -9.87 -6.06
N GLU A 180 23.21 -8.58 -6.46
CA GLU A 180 22.98 -7.49 -5.49
C GLU A 180 21.54 -7.45 -5.00
N GLU A 181 20.56 -7.79 -5.83
CA GLU A 181 19.17 -7.95 -5.41
C GLU A 181 19.03 -9.03 -4.34
N GLU A 182 19.63 -10.21 -4.56
CA GLU A 182 19.64 -11.29 -3.58
C GLU A 182 20.27 -10.83 -2.25
N ARG A 183 21.41 -10.19 -2.31
CA ARG A 183 22.08 -9.64 -1.12
C ARG A 183 21.26 -8.58 -0.40
N ALA A 184 20.57 -7.71 -1.13
CA ALA A 184 19.70 -6.70 -0.55
C ALA A 184 18.52 -7.34 0.19
N VAL A 185 17.93 -8.40 -0.40
CA VAL A 185 16.87 -9.19 0.24
C VAL A 185 17.39 -9.89 1.49
N GLU A 186 18.53 -10.57 1.42
CA GLU A 186 19.17 -11.20 2.60
C GLU A 186 19.46 -10.21 3.73
N LYS A 187 19.76 -8.95 3.40
CA LYS A 187 19.94 -7.86 4.37
C LYS A 187 18.65 -7.24 4.85
N GLY A 188 17.49 -7.82 4.53
CA GLY A 188 16.18 -7.44 5.02
C GLY A 188 15.62 -6.19 4.34
N LEU A 189 15.93 -5.94 3.06
CA LEU A 189 15.40 -4.81 2.31
C LEU A 189 13.87 -4.89 2.22
N LEU A 190 13.32 -6.08 1.89
CA LEU A 190 11.87 -6.26 1.75
C LEU A 190 11.14 -6.12 3.08
N ASP A 191 11.70 -6.62 4.18
CA ASP A 191 11.11 -6.47 5.52
C ASP A 191 11.03 -5.01 5.94
N ARG A 192 12.08 -4.24 5.66
CA ARG A 192 12.09 -2.80 5.91
C ARG A 192 11.07 -2.07 5.04
N ALA A 193 10.99 -2.44 3.75
CA ALA A 193 10.04 -1.86 2.83
C ALA A 193 8.60 -2.12 3.30
N GLN A 194 8.28 -3.34 3.70
CA GLN A 194 6.97 -3.72 4.23
C GLN A 194 6.59 -2.90 5.47
N LYS A 195 7.48 -2.83 6.45
CA LYS A 195 7.24 -2.10 7.69
C LYS A 195 7.08 -0.59 7.49
N ASN A 196 7.85 -0.02 6.57
CA ASN A 196 7.72 1.38 6.21
C ASN A 196 6.39 1.66 5.50
N ALA A 197 5.98 0.79 4.57
CA ALA A 197 4.69 0.90 3.89
C ALA A 197 3.52 0.84 4.87
N GLU A 198 3.53 -0.11 5.80
CA GLU A 198 2.53 -0.18 6.88
C GLU A 198 2.45 1.12 7.68
N THR A 199 3.60 1.72 7.96
CA THR A 199 3.68 2.98 8.69
C THR A 199 3.09 4.14 7.88
N VAL A 200 3.39 4.20 6.58
CA VAL A 200 2.85 5.23 5.67
C VAL A 200 1.34 5.10 5.57
N VAL A 201 0.83 3.89 5.32
CA VAL A 201 -0.61 3.64 5.23
C VAL A 201 -1.31 3.97 6.55
N LYS A 202 -0.74 3.57 7.68
CA LYS A 202 -1.28 3.89 9.01
C LYS A 202 -1.39 5.40 9.24
N ASN A 203 -0.38 6.15 8.85
CA ASN A 203 -0.39 7.62 8.98
C ASN A 203 -1.40 8.25 8.02
N PHE A 204 -1.50 7.75 6.78
CA PHE A 204 -2.49 8.21 5.80
C PHE A 204 -3.92 7.99 6.33
N VAL A 205 -4.24 6.80 6.79
CA VAL A 205 -5.54 6.48 7.38
C VAL A 205 -5.85 7.41 8.55
N ARG A 206 -4.90 7.60 9.47
CA ARG A 206 -5.06 8.49 10.61
C ARG A 206 -5.34 9.95 10.23
N SER A 207 -4.77 10.42 9.13
CA SER A 207 -4.98 11.79 8.65
C SER A 207 -6.33 11.98 7.96
N THR A 208 -6.90 10.89 7.43
CA THR A 208 -8.16 10.89 6.67
C THR A 208 -9.36 10.62 7.57
N MET A 209 -9.19 9.82 8.62
CA MET A 209 -10.27 9.46 9.54
C MET A 209 -10.46 10.53 10.60
N THR A 210 -11.64 11.14 10.62
CA THR A 210 -11.99 12.20 11.58
C THR A 210 -12.66 11.65 12.83
N SER A 211 -13.23 10.42 12.78
CA SER A 211 -13.95 9.76 13.88
C SER A 211 -13.11 8.67 14.54
N SER A 212 -13.21 8.56 15.86
CA SER A 212 -12.61 7.50 16.69
C SER A 212 -13.51 6.27 16.84
N ASP A 213 -14.69 6.27 16.20
CA ASP A 213 -15.71 5.25 16.42
C ASP A 213 -15.48 3.97 15.61
N TYR A 214 -14.46 3.99 14.72
CA TYR A 214 -14.10 2.85 13.87
C TYR A 214 -12.79 2.21 14.29
N LYS A 215 -12.73 0.88 14.16
CA LYS A 215 -11.50 0.12 14.34
C LYS A 215 -10.82 -0.07 12.98
N VAL A 216 -9.52 0.27 12.90
CA VAL A 216 -8.72 0.02 11.69
C VAL A 216 -7.70 -1.04 11.96
N LEU A 217 -7.69 -2.07 11.11
CA LEU A 217 -6.71 -3.14 11.08
C LEU A 217 -5.90 -3.03 9.78
N ILE A 218 -4.60 -3.27 9.87
CA ILE A 218 -3.71 -3.37 8.72
C ILE A 218 -3.12 -4.77 8.74
N GLU A 219 -3.33 -5.51 7.66
CA GLU A 219 -2.86 -6.88 7.49
C GLU A 219 -2.02 -6.97 6.22
N THR A 220 -1.06 -7.88 6.19
CA THR A 220 -0.29 -8.19 4.99
C THR A 220 -0.78 -9.51 4.40
N VAL A 221 -0.89 -9.58 3.08
CA VAL A 221 -1.22 -10.85 2.39
C VAL A 221 -0.24 -11.94 2.80
N ALA A 222 -0.76 -13.11 3.17
CA ALA A 222 0.03 -14.26 3.60
C ALA A 222 0.95 -14.83 2.50
#